data_a94e2345a842b9387dfabae71b7e8182
#
_entry.id   a94e2345a842b9387dfabae71b7e8182
#
_cell.length_a   1.000
_cell.length_b   1.000
_cell.length_c   1.000
_cell.angle_alpha   90.00
_cell.angle_beta   90.00
_cell.angle_gamma   90.00
#
_symmetry.space_group_name_H-M   'P 1'
#
loop_
_entity.id
_entity.type
_entity.pdbx_description
1 polymer ?
#
loop_
_entity_poly.entity_id
_entity_poly.type
_entity_poly.pdbx_seq_one_letter_code
_entity_poly.pdbx_strand_id
1 'polypeptide(L)'
;MSGKYLIFGATGSIGSSLADQLVNSGNSVHLVGRNENETKSISEKLGCSFTIANVLEDGFIENVKNDISDIKGVAYCVGSIDLKPLRMVNENDFNKCMKLNLYSAVDVIKGYQESLKKNKGSVVLFSTVAAQRGFTNHAIIASTKAAVEGLTVSLAAEFAPNIRVNCIAPSLTNSKIAEPMLKNKALADGIAKAHPLKRLGEGKDSASLAKFLITDDSSWVTGQIIAVDGGRSKLS
;
A
#
# COMPACT_ATOMS: atom_id res chain seq x y z
N MET A 1 5.81 -3.16 25.93
CA MET A 1 5.10 -3.85 24.83
C MET A 1 5.45 -3.09 23.56
N SER A 2 5.98 -3.73 22.53
CA SER A 2 6.25 -3.07 21.25
C SER A 2 4.92 -2.67 20.61
N GLY A 3 4.82 -1.45 20.08
CA GLY A 3 3.62 -0.96 19.38
C GLY A 3 3.14 -1.91 18.28
N LYS A 4 1.86 -1.80 17.89
CA LYS A 4 1.26 -2.63 16.84
C LYS A 4 1.65 -2.16 15.44
N TYR A 5 1.51 -3.06 14.46
CA TYR A 5 1.55 -2.70 13.03
C TYR A 5 0.14 -2.38 12.53
N LEU A 6 -0.03 -1.20 11.94
CA LEU A 6 -1.30 -0.69 11.44
C LEU A 6 -1.37 -0.90 9.92
N ILE A 7 -2.43 -1.56 9.44
CA ILE A 7 -2.58 -1.88 8.02
C ILE A 7 -3.87 -1.27 7.49
N PHE A 8 -3.74 -0.21 6.68
CA PHE A 8 -4.85 0.34 5.91
C PHE A 8 -5.05 -0.44 4.61
N GLY A 9 -6.30 -0.68 4.23
CA GLY A 9 -6.63 -1.52 3.08
C GLY A 9 -6.44 -3.01 3.35
N ALA A 10 -6.68 -3.43 4.59
CA ALA A 10 -6.45 -4.79 5.09
C ALA A 10 -7.25 -5.89 4.36
N THR A 11 -8.34 -5.54 3.66
CA THR A 11 -9.15 -6.48 2.88
C THR A 11 -8.66 -6.68 1.44
N GLY A 12 -7.68 -5.88 1.00
CA GLY A 12 -7.01 -6.05 -0.29
C GLY A 12 -6.03 -7.23 -0.28
N SER A 13 -5.66 -7.73 -1.47
CA SER A 13 -4.78 -8.91 -1.59
C SER A 13 -3.41 -8.72 -0.94
N ILE A 14 -2.83 -7.52 -1.02
CA ILE A 14 -1.55 -7.21 -0.38
C ILE A 14 -1.73 -7.02 1.14
N GLY A 15 -2.72 -6.21 1.56
CA GLY A 15 -2.95 -5.91 2.97
C GLY A 15 -3.29 -7.14 3.80
N SER A 16 -4.17 -8.02 3.29
CA SER A 16 -4.52 -9.27 3.96
C SER A 16 -3.34 -10.25 4.05
N SER A 17 -2.56 -10.35 2.97
CA SER A 17 -1.34 -11.19 2.98
C SER A 17 -0.27 -10.65 3.93
N LEU A 18 -0.13 -9.30 4.05
CA LEU A 18 0.79 -8.68 4.99
C LEU A 18 0.37 -8.93 6.44
N ALA A 19 -0.95 -8.77 6.73
CA ALA A 19 -1.50 -9.05 8.05
C ALA A 19 -1.22 -10.50 8.48
N ASP A 20 -1.52 -11.45 7.60
CA ASP A 20 -1.25 -12.88 7.83
C ASP A 20 0.23 -13.16 8.11
N GLN A 21 1.13 -12.62 7.30
CA GLN A 21 2.57 -12.83 7.47
C GLN A 21 3.12 -12.19 8.74
N LEU A 22 2.60 -11.02 9.16
CA LEU A 22 3.02 -10.36 10.40
C LEU A 22 2.54 -11.13 11.62
N VAL A 23 1.27 -11.55 11.65
CA VAL A 23 0.70 -12.33 12.76
C VAL A 23 1.42 -13.68 12.90
N ASN A 24 1.64 -14.40 11.79
CA ASN A 24 2.37 -15.67 11.79
C ASN A 24 3.83 -15.54 12.23
N SER A 25 4.38 -14.33 12.24
CA SER A 25 5.71 -14.03 12.76
C SER A 25 5.70 -13.48 14.20
N GLY A 26 4.56 -13.60 14.90
CA GLY A 26 4.40 -13.17 16.28
C GLY A 26 4.20 -11.67 16.50
N ASN A 27 3.92 -10.91 15.42
CA ASN A 27 3.69 -9.48 15.53
C ASN A 27 2.21 -9.15 15.79
N SER A 28 1.97 -8.13 16.61
CA SER A 28 0.62 -7.62 16.84
C SER A 28 0.22 -6.68 15.70
N VAL A 29 -0.98 -6.90 15.15
CA VAL A 29 -1.51 -6.15 14.00
C VAL A 29 -2.84 -5.50 14.37
N HIS A 30 -3.12 -4.33 13.79
CA HIS A 30 -4.43 -3.70 13.77
C HIS A 30 -4.84 -3.43 12.32
N LEU A 31 -6.03 -3.88 11.96
CA LEU A 31 -6.55 -3.79 10.60
C LEU A 31 -7.45 -2.58 10.43
N VAL A 32 -7.30 -1.88 9.30
CA VAL A 32 -8.25 -0.82 8.92
C VAL A 32 -8.82 -1.15 7.54
N GLY A 33 -10.14 -1.24 7.47
CA GLY A 33 -10.88 -1.51 6.24
C GLY A 33 -12.22 -0.80 6.22
N ARG A 34 -12.80 -0.60 5.02
CA ARG A 34 -14.10 0.07 4.86
C ARG A 34 -15.29 -0.89 4.87
N ASN A 35 -15.05 -2.16 4.57
CA ASN A 35 -16.08 -3.20 4.56
C ASN A 35 -16.03 -3.97 5.88
N GLU A 36 -17.08 -3.81 6.70
CA GLU A 36 -17.15 -4.39 8.04
C GLU A 36 -17.06 -5.92 8.01
N ASN A 37 -17.87 -6.58 7.18
CA ASN A 37 -17.92 -8.04 7.13
C ASN A 37 -16.57 -8.65 6.72
N GLU A 38 -15.91 -8.09 5.69
CA GLU A 38 -14.62 -8.57 5.23
C GLU A 38 -13.52 -8.31 6.27
N THR A 39 -13.50 -7.11 6.87
CA THR A 39 -12.46 -6.74 7.85
C THR A 39 -12.60 -7.57 9.12
N LYS A 40 -13.83 -7.74 9.60
CA LYS A 40 -14.15 -8.59 10.76
C LYS A 40 -13.75 -10.05 10.53
N SER A 41 -14.08 -10.60 9.38
CA SER A 41 -13.73 -12.00 9.02
C SER A 41 -12.21 -12.22 9.03
N ILE A 42 -11.43 -11.28 8.50
CA ILE A 42 -9.96 -11.37 8.54
C ILE A 42 -9.43 -11.22 9.98
N SER A 43 -9.98 -10.27 10.72
CA SER A 43 -9.63 -10.03 12.13
C SER A 43 -9.87 -11.27 13.01
N GLU A 44 -11.02 -11.90 12.88
CA GLU A 44 -11.36 -13.14 13.60
C GLU A 44 -10.42 -14.29 13.23
N LYS A 45 -10.14 -14.47 11.93
CA LYS A 45 -9.21 -15.49 11.45
C LYS A 45 -7.79 -15.31 12.00
N LEU A 46 -7.33 -14.06 12.11
CA LEU A 46 -5.96 -13.74 12.52
C LEU A 46 -5.83 -13.46 14.03
N GLY A 47 -6.92 -13.37 14.76
CA GLY A 47 -6.92 -13.02 16.18
C GLY A 47 -6.39 -11.60 16.45
N CYS A 48 -6.66 -10.65 15.56
CA CYS A 48 -6.16 -9.28 15.68
C CYS A 48 -7.29 -8.25 15.79
N SER A 49 -7.01 -7.05 16.26
CA SER A 49 -7.99 -5.97 16.37
C SER A 49 -8.21 -5.25 15.03
N PHE A 50 -9.35 -4.55 14.89
CA PHE A 50 -9.67 -3.79 13.68
C PHE A 50 -10.49 -2.53 13.97
N THR A 51 -10.47 -1.60 13.02
CA THR A 51 -11.36 -0.43 12.93
C THR A 51 -11.99 -0.37 11.54
N ILE A 52 -13.25 0.00 11.48
CA ILE A 52 -13.93 0.31 10.22
C ILE A 52 -13.79 1.80 9.94
N ALA A 53 -13.10 2.12 8.85
CA ALA A 53 -12.91 3.49 8.41
C ALA A 53 -12.78 3.58 6.90
N ASN A 54 -13.39 4.62 6.34
CA ASN A 54 -13.21 5.02 4.95
C ASN A 54 -12.26 6.21 4.88
N VAL A 55 -11.10 6.02 4.29
CA VAL A 55 -10.04 7.05 4.19
C VAL A 55 -10.43 8.28 3.37
N LEU A 56 -11.59 8.26 2.70
CA LEU A 56 -12.14 9.40 1.97
C LEU A 56 -13.07 10.28 2.83
N GLU A 57 -13.46 9.82 4.01
CA GLU A 57 -14.30 10.55 4.94
C GLU A 57 -13.45 11.47 5.83
N ASP A 58 -13.99 12.65 6.13
CA ASP A 58 -13.34 13.56 7.04
C ASP A 58 -13.34 13.00 8.48
N GLY A 59 -12.25 13.19 9.21
CA GLY A 59 -12.14 12.68 10.57
C GLY A 59 -11.87 11.18 10.69
N PHE A 60 -11.62 10.46 9.57
CA PHE A 60 -11.35 9.01 9.61
C PHE A 60 -10.14 8.67 10.50
N ILE A 61 -9.15 9.54 10.54
CA ILE A 61 -7.92 9.26 11.30
C ILE A 61 -8.15 9.33 12.80
N GLU A 62 -8.98 10.27 13.27
CA GLU A 62 -9.39 10.39 14.67
C GLU A 62 -10.16 9.13 15.10
N ASN A 63 -11.06 8.64 14.25
CA ASN A 63 -11.78 7.40 14.52
C ASN A 63 -10.82 6.21 14.70
N VAL A 64 -9.83 6.05 13.81
CA VAL A 64 -8.83 4.98 13.95
C VAL A 64 -7.96 5.18 15.20
N LYS A 65 -7.59 6.42 15.55
CA LYS A 65 -6.78 6.72 16.74
C LYS A 65 -7.49 6.45 18.06
N ASN A 66 -8.82 6.49 18.08
CA ASN A 66 -9.61 6.11 19.28
C ASN A 66 -9.43 4.62 19.62
N ASP A 67 -9.26 3.76 18.60
CA ASP A 67 -9.08 2.31 18.79
C ASP A 67 -7.61 1.92 18.98
N ILE A 68 -6.70 2.67 18.32
CA ILE A 68 -5.27 2.40 18.39
C ILE A 68 -4.46 3.70 18.26
N SER A 69 -3.69 4.03 19.29
CA SER A 69 -2.85 5.23 19.35
C SER A 69 -1.35 4.94 19.34
N ASP A 70 -0.91 3.74 19.75
CA ASP A 70 0.50 3.35 19.84
C ASP A 70 0.86 2.32 18.77
N ILE A 71 1.59 2.76 17.73
CA ILE A 71 1.99 1.93 16.60
C ILE A 71 3.51 1.96 16.41
N LYS A 72 4.05 0.84 15.92
CA LYS A 72 5.46 0.69 15.52
C LYS A 72 5.65 0.78 14.02
N GLY A 73 4.61 0.58 13.25
CA GLY A 73 4.69 0.72 11.79
C GLY A 73 3.32 0.87 11.16
N VAL A 74 3.28 1.48 9.98
CA VAL A 74 2.07 1.62 9.18
C VAL A 74 2.33 1.22 7.73
N ALA A 75 1.44 0.37 7.19
CA ALA A 75 1.38 0.06 5.77
C ALA A 75 0.10 0.65 5.18
N TYR A 76 0.23 1.54 4.20
CA TYR A 76 -0.88 2.13 3.49
C TYR A 76 -1.13 1.36 2.18
N CYS A 77 -1.92 0.28 2.27
CA CYS A 77 -2.24 -0.62 1.14
C CYS A 77 -3.51 -0.21 0.38
N VAL A 78 -4.06 0.97 0.68
CA VAL A 78 -5.23 1.50 -0.05
C VAL A 78 -4.78 2.05 -1.40
N GLY A 79 -5.57 1.79 -2.43
CA GLY A 79 -5.30 2.31 -3.75
C GLY A 79 -6.38 1.96 -4.78
N SER A 80 -6.18 2.47 -5.99
CA SER A 80 -7.05 2.22 -7.14
C SER A 80 -6.23 1.90 -8.40
N ILE A 81 -6.93 1.46 -9.45
CA ILE A 81 -6.40 1.32 -10.81
C ILE A 81 -7.28 2.16 -11.72
N ASP A 82 -6.90 3.44 -11.90
CA ASP A 82 -7.65 4.40 -12.70
C ASP A 82 -7.06 4.50 -14.12
N LEU A 83 -7.63 3.74 -15.05
CA LEU A 83 -7.19 3.67 -16.44
C LEU A 83 -8.17 4.40 -17.34
N LYS A 84 -7.70 5.45 -18.03
CA LYS A 84 -8.55 6.29 -18.89
C LYS A 84 -7.72 6.94 -20.00
N PRO A 85 -8.18 6.91 -21.26
CA PRO A 85 -7.54 7.67 -22.33
C PRO A 85 -7.49 9.17 -21.99
N LEU A 86 -6.36 9.84 -22.21
CA LEU A 86 -6.14 11.23 -21.80
C LEU A 86 -7.25 12.18 -22.29
N ARG A 87 -7.78 11.98 -23.50
CA ARG A 87 -8.88 12.79 -24.06
C ARG A 87 -10.20 12.72 -23.25
N MET A 88 -10.33 11.73 -22.37
CA MET A 88 -11.51 11.52 -21.52
C MET A 88 -11.26 11.91 -20.06
N VAL A 89 -10.02 12.26 -19.73
CA VAL A 89 -9.61 12.62 -18.36
C VAL A 89 -10.03 14.05 -18.06
N ASN A 90 -10.52 14.27 -16.85
CA ASN A 90 -10.81 15.60 -16.31
C ASN A 90 -10.14 15.79 -14.95
N GLU A 91 -10.19 17.03 -14.44
CA GLU A 91 -9.58 17.39 -13.15
C GLU A 91 -10.11 16.56 -11.98
N ASN A 92 -11.41 16.26 -11.98
CA ASN A 92 -12.02 15.48 -10.89
C ASN A 92 -11.49 14.03 -10.84
N ASP A 93 -11.12 13.44 -11.99
CA ASP A 93 -10.49 12.12 -12.03
C ASP A 93 -9.13 12.15 -11.27
N PHE A 94 -8.32 13.20 -11.50
CA PHE A 94 -7.07 13.40 -10.76
C PHE A 94 -7.32 13.65 -9.28
N ASN A 95 -8.24 14.53 -8.93
CA ASN A 95 -8.53 14.88 -7.54
C ASN A 95 -8.96 13.66 -6.71
N LYS A 96 -9.83 12.81 -7.28
CA LYS A 96 -10.26 11.55 -6.64
C LYS A 96 -9.10 10.58 -6.44
N CYS A 97 -8.28 10.39 -7.48
CA CYS A 97 -7.14 9.50 -7.42
C CYS A 97 -6.09 9.99 -6.40
N MET A 98 -5.78 11.28 -6.41
CA MET A 98 -4.87 11.94 -5.45
C MET A 98 -5.40 11.84 -4.01
N LYS A 99 -6.69 12.11 -3.78
CA LYS A 99 -7.28 12.02 -2.43
C LYS A 99 -7.11 10.61 -1.88
N LEU A 100 -7.45 9.58 -2.65
CA LEU A 100 -7.39 8.19 -2.21
C LEU A 100 -5.95 7.70 -1.98
N ASN A 101 -5.05 7.98 -2.92
CA ASN A 101 -3.73 7.35 -2.95
C ASN A 101 -2.64 8.15 -2.24
N LEU A 102 -2.77 9.50 -2.19
CA LEU A 102 -1.74 10.40 -1.67
C LEU A 102 -2.20 11.15 -0.42
N TYR A 103 -3.27 11.95 -0.50
CA TYR A 103 -3.64 12.84 0.60
C TYR A 103 -4.07 12.06 1.84
N SER A 104 -4.87 11.00 1.67
CA SER A 104 -5.25 10.14 2.80
C SER A 104 -4.05 9.41 3.42
N ALA A 105 -3.03 9.05 2.62
CA ALA A 105 -1.78 8.49 3.16
C ALA A 105 -1.01 9.53 4.00
N VAL A 106 -0.97 10.79 3.54
CA VAL A 106 -0.38 11.91 4.32
C VAL A 106 -1.13 12.10 5.63
N ASP A 107 -2.47 12.08 5.63
CA ASP A 107 -3.28 12.22 6.85
C ASP A 107 -2.97 11.10 7.85
N VAL A 108 -2.84 9.85 7.37
CA VAL A 108 -2.43 8.72 8.22
C VAL A 108 -1.05 8.94 8.82
N ILE A 109 -0.06 9.29 8.01
CA ILE A 109 1.32 9.49 8.48
C ILE A 109 1.39 10.63 9.51
N LYS A 110 0.75 11.77 9.23
CA LYS A 110 0.65 12.90 10.17
C LYS A 110 -0.02 12.49 11.48
N GLY A 111 -1.12 11.74 11.41
CA GLY A 111 -1.86 11.30 12.59
C GLY A 111 -1.05 10.40 13.53
N TYR A 112 -0.09 9.67 13.01
CA TYR A 112 0.73 8.72 13.77
C TYR A 112 2.20 9.10 13.90
N GLN A 113 2.62 10.28 13.44
CA GLN A 113 4.03 10.69 13.41
C GLN A 113 4.71 10.57 14.77
N GLU A 114 4.08 11.06 15.83
CA GLU A 114 4.66 11.01 17.19
C GLU A 114 4.81 9.58 17.72
N SER A 115 3.83 8.72 17.46
CA SER A 115 3.91 7.31 17.85
C SER A 115 5.00 6.57 17.08
N LEU A 116 5.07 6.79 15.76
CA LEU A 116 6.14 6.23 14.92
C LEU A 116 7.51 6.70 15.37
N LYS A 117 7.67 8.00 15.67
CA LYS A 117 8.94 8.56 16.18
C LYS A 117 9.35 7.95 17.51
N LYS A 118 8.43 7.86 18.47
CA LYS A 118 8.65 7.23 19.79
C LYS A 118 9.13 5.79 19.66
N ASN A 119 8.56 5.03 18.73
CA ASN A 119 8.84 3.61 18.55
C ASN A 119 9.92 3.31 17.51
N LYS A 120 10.62 4.33 16.98
CA LYS A 120 11.59 4.20 15.85
C LYS A 120 10.97 3.39 14.70
N GLY A 121 9.76 3.78 14.31
CA GLY A 121 8.88 3.02 13.47
C GLY A 121 9.19 3.06 11.98
N SER A 122 8.30 2.45 11.21
CA SER A 122 8.43 2.36 9.75
C SER A 122 7.10 2.63 9.04
N VAL A 123 7.20 3.31 7.90
CA VAL A 123 6.10 3.57 6.96
C VAL A 123 6.37 2.82 5.66
N VAL A 124 5.38 2.07 5.18
CA VAL A 124 5.42 1.41 3.88
C VAL A 124 4.26 1.93 3.02
N LEU A 125 4.63 2.56 1.91
CA LEU A 125 3.71 3.06 0.90
C LEU A 125 3.72 2.17 -0.33
N PHE A 126 2.69 2.30 -1.17
CA PHE A 126 2.58 1.52 -2.41
C PHE A 126 2.41 2.43 -3.62
N SER A 127 3.36 2.34 -4.54
CA SER A 127 3.35 2.91 -5.87
C SER A 127 2.90 1.86 -6.92
N THR A 128 3.43 1.94 -8.10
CA THR A 128 3.29 1.01 -9.22
C THR A 128 4.48 1.17 -10.16
N VAL A 129 4.87 0.11 -10.85
CA VAL A 129 5.89 0.24 -11.93
C VAL A 129 5.44 1.21 -13.03
N ALA A 130 4.13 1.49 -13.15
CA ALA A 130 3.61 2.46 -14.09
C ALA A 130 4.01 3.92 -13.78
N ALA A 131 4.49 4.20 -12.57
CA ALA A 131 5.02 5.52 -12.20
C ALA A 131 6.35 5.83 -12.91
N GLN A 132 7.12 4.80 -13.23
CA GLN A 132 8.47 4.93 -13.84
C GLN A 132 8.53 4.38 -15.25
N ARG A 133 7.59 3.52 -15.66
CA ARG A 133 7.50 2.95 -17.00
C ARG A 133 6.17 3.34 -17.65
N GLY A 134 6.22 3.89 -18.86
CA GLY A 134 5.02 4.30 -19.60
C GLY A 134 4.11 3.13 -19.98
N PHE A 135 2.81 3.29 -19.72
CA PHE A 135 1.75 2.42 -20.19
C PHE A 135 0.58 3.24 -20.73
N THR A 136 -0.11 2.71 -21.74
CA THR A 136 -1.27 3.37 -22.32
C THR A 136 -2.38 3.54 -21.27
N ASN A 137 -3.06 4.69 -21.27
CA ASN A 137 -4.19 5.02 -20.39
C ASN A 137 -3.85 5.17 -18.90
N HIS A 138 -2.57 5.25 -18.51
CA HIS A 138 -2.15 5.33 -17.12
C HIS A 138 -1.88 6.75 -16.62
N ALA A 139 -2.23 7.80 -17.37
CA ALA A 139 -1.87 9.19 -17.02
C ALA A 139 -2.26 9.57 -15.57
N ILE A 140 -3.47 9.20 -15.11
CA ILE A 140 -3.97 9.54 -13.77
C ILE A 140 -3.18 8.77 -12.71
N ILE A 141 -3.21 7.43 -12.79
CA ILE A 141 -2.62 6.59 -11.72
C ILE A 141 -1.10 6.69 -11.70
N ALA A 142 -0.44 6.78 -12.86
CA ALA A 142 1.01 6.91 -12.93
C ALA A 142 1.50 8.22 -12.28
N SER A 143 0.88 9.36 -12.59
CA SER A 143 1.21 10.66 -11.99
C SER A 143 0.98 10.64 -10.47
N THR A 144 -0.17 10.11 -10.04
CA THR A 144 -0.49 10.02 -8.61
C THR A 144 0.51 9.14 -7.86
N LYS A 145 0.88 8.00 -8.42
CA LYS A 145 1.83 7.08 -7.79
C LYS A 145 3.28 7.59 -7.86
N ALA A 146 3.64 8.35 -8.88
CA ALA A 146 4.91 9.08 -8.90
C ALA A 146 4.99 10.13 -7.77
N ALA A 147 3.86 10.80 -7.45
CA ALA A 147 3.79 11.70 -6.30
C ALA A 147 3.98 10.94 -4.96
N VAL A 148 3.48 9.71 -4.84
CA VAL A 148 3.74 8.85 -3.65
C VAL A 148 5.22 8.48 -3.55
N GLU A 149 5.92 8.25 -4.68
CA GLU A 149 7.37 8.00 -4.67
C GLU A 149 8.15 9.25 -4.21
N GLY A 150 7.80 10.43 -4.73
CA GLY A 150 8.39 11.69 -4.28
C GLY A 150 8.14 11.96 -2.79
N LEU A 151 6.92 11.72 -2.31
CA LEU A 151 6.57 11.81 -0.89
C LEU A 151 7.43 10.85 -0.04
N THR A 152 7.65 9.61 -0.51
CA THR A 152 8.47 8.62 0.20
C THR A 152 9.88 9.14 0.46
N VAL A 153 10.55 9.64 -0.57
CA VAL A 153 11.94 10.15 -0.47
C VAL A 153 12.00 11.38 0.45
N SER A 154 11.04 12.30 0.29
CA SER A 154 10.98 13.52 1.09
C SER A 154 10.76 13.21 2.58
N LEU A 155 9.80 12.35 2.91
CA LEU A 155 9.53 11.97 4.30
C LEU A 155 10.65 11.13 4.90
N ALA A 156 11.33 10.29 4.11
CA ALA A 156 12.49 9.55 4.58
C ALA A 156 13.62 10.50 5.03
N ALA A 157 13.86 11.57 4.27
CA ALA A 157 14.84 12.59 4.64
C ALA A 157 14.41 13.40 5.87
N GLU A 158 13.14 13.80 5.95
CA GLU A 158 12.59 14.61 7.05
C GLU A 158 12.56 13.85 8.38
N PHE A 159 12.24 12.56 8.34
CA PHE A 159 11.98 11.76 9.55
C PHE A 159 13.20 10.99 10.06
N ALA A 160 14.27 10.90 9.26
CA ALA A 160 15.50 10.27 9.72
C ALA A 160 16.09 11.03 10.94
N PRO A 161 16.68 10.33 11.92
CA PRO A 161 16.93 8.90 12.00
C PRO A 161 15.80 8.12 12.70
N ASN A 162 14.65 8.73 12.97
CA ASN A 162 13.65 8.20 13.89
C ASN A 162 12.58 7.32 13.21
N ILE A 163 12.22 7.59 11.94
CA ILE A 163 11.21 6.84 11.21
C ILE A 163 11.78 6.50 9.83
N ARG A 164 11.66 5.25 9.42
CA ARG A 164 11.99 4.81 8.07
C ARG A 164 10.76 4.92 7.18
N VAL A 165 10.94 5.37 5.94
CA VAL A 165 9.85 5.48 4.96
C VAL A 165 10.30 4.84 3.66
N ASN A 166 9.58 3.82 3.19
CA ASN A 166 9.87 3.12 1.94
C ASN A 166 8.61 2.90 1.12
N CYS A 167 8.78 2.68 -0.16
CA CYS A 167 7.70 2.44 -1.11
C CYS A 167 7.93 1.16 -1.90
N ILE A 168 6.87 0.41 -2.13
CA ILE A 168 6.85 -0.76 -3.00
C ILE A 168 6.14 -0.38 -4.29
N ALA A 169 6.71 -0.73 -5.44
CA ALA A 169 6.13 -0.52 -6.76
C ALA A 169 5.77 -1.87 -7.41
N PRO A 170 4.56 -2.39 -7.21
CA PRO A 170 4.11 -3.63 -7.83
C PRO A 170 3.86 -3.46 -9.33
N SER A 171 3.96 -4.56 -10.08
CA SER A 171 3.27 -4.72 -11.35
C SER A 171 1.86 -5.27 -11.12
N LEU A 172 1.14 -5.60 -12.22
CA LEU A 172 -0.22 -6.12 -12.12
C LEU A 172 -0.27 -7.35 -11.22
N THR A 173 -1.05 -7.21 -10.16
CA THR A 173 -1.21 -8.21 -9.11
C THR A 173 -2.64 -8.73 -9.11
N ASN A 174 -2.83 -10.02 -8.98
CA ASN A 174 -4.13 -10.66 -8.85
C ASN A 174 -4.84 -10.13 -7.60
N SER A 175 -5.93 -9.38 -7.82
CA SER A 175 -6.64 -8.66 -6.76
C SER A 175 -8.03 -8.24 -7.22
N LYS A 176 -8.94 -7.94 -6.28
CA LYS A 176 -10.28 -7.44 -6.59
C LYS A 176 -10.26 -6.17 -7.46
N ILE A 177 -9.33 -5.25 -7.23
CA ILE A 177 -9.23 -4.02 -8.02
C ILE A 177 -8.69 -4.25 -9.44
N ALA A 178 -7.97 -5.34 -9.67
CA ALA A 178 -7.49 -5.74 -10.99
C ALA A 178 -8.49 -6.62 -11.75
N GLU A 179 -9.54 -7.12 -11.09
CA GLU A 179 -10.54 -8.04 -11.69
C GLU A 179 -11.08 -7.57 -13.03
N PRO A 180 -11.45 -6.29 -13.25
CA PRO A 180 -11.93 -5.83 -14.55
C PRO A 180 -10.94 -6.08 -15.70
N MET A 181 -9.64 -6.02 -15.43
CA MET A 181 -8.58 -6.31 -16.40
C MET A 181 -8.36 -7.83 -16.56
N LEU A 182 -8.57 -8.60 -15.51
CA LEU A 182 -8.31 -10.04 -15.45
C LEU A 182 -9.47 -10.89 -15.98
N LYS A 183 -10.69 -10.35 -16.07
CA LYS A 183 -11.85 -11.02 -16.68
C LYS A 183 -11.61 -11.41 -18.14
N ASN A 184 -10.84 -10.64 -18.88
CA ASN A 184 -10.39 -11.02 -20.21
C ASN A 184 -9.15 -11.90 -20.10
N LYS A 185 -9.34 -13.22 -20.22
CA LYS A 185 -8.27 -14.22 -20.09
C LYS A 185 -7.12 -13.99 -21.07
N ALA A 186 -7.41 -13.65 -22.32
CA ALA A 186 -6.37 -13.40 -23.31
C ALA A 186 -5.51 -12.19 -22.95
N LEU A 187 -6.13 -11.13 -22.41
CA LEU A 187 -5.41 -9.95 -21.90
C LEU A 187 -4.57 -10.33 -20.67
N ALA A 188 -5.14 -11.04 -19.70
CA ALA A 188 -4.43 -11.49 -18.50
C ALA A 188 -3.23 -12.37 -18.85
N ASP A 189 -3.38 -13.34 -19.74
CA ASP A 189 -2.31 -14.23 -20.24
C ASP A 189 -1.23 -13.42 -20.99
N GLY A 190 -1.63 -12.43 -21.80
CA GLY A 190 -0.70 -11.53 -22.50
C GLY A 190 0.14 -10.72 -21.50
N ILE A 191 -0.48 -10.18 -20.47
CA ILE A 191 0.22 -9.44 -19.41
C ILE A 191 1.15 -10.37 -18.62
N ALA A 192 0.70 -11.57 -18.25
CA ALA A 192 1.50 -12.56 -17.55
C ALA A 192 2.76 -12.94 -18.36
N LYS A 193 2.60 -13.20 -19.66
CA LYS A 193 3.71 -13.52 -20.59
C LYS A 193 4.70 -12.36 -20.75
N ALA A 194 4.24 -11.13 -20.60
CA ALA A 194 5.09 -9.95 -20.69
C ALA A 194 5.98 -9.73 -19.45
N HIS A 195 5.74 -10.44 -18.34
CA HIS A 195 6.67 -10.49 -17.22
C HIS A 195 7.78 -11.51 -17.47
N PRO A 196 9.05 -11.20 -17.21
CA PRO A 196 10.14 -12.19 -17.27
C PRO A 196 9.83 -13.45 -16.46
N LEU A 197 9.21 -13.35 -15.28
CA LEU A 197 8.81 -14.50 -14.47
C LEU A 197 7.52 -15.20 -14.93
N LYS A 198 6.95 -14.82 -16.10
CA LYS A 198 5.84 -15.46 -16.82
C LYS A 198 4.56 -15.70 -16.00
N ARG A 199 4.30 -14.85 -15.03
CA ARG A 199 3.06 -14.84 -14.23
C ARG A 199 2.66 -13.44 -13.83
N LEU A 200 1.43 -13.27 -13.38
CA LEU A 200 0.99 -12.10 -12.64
C LEU A 200 1.54 -12.13 -11.20
N GLY A 201 1.62 -10.98 -10.56
CA GLY A 201 1.92 -10.90 -9.14
C GLY A 201 0.77 -11.47 -8.30
N GLU A 202 1.11 -11.95 -7.11
CA GLU A 202 0.16 -12.30 -6.06
C GLU A 202 0.34 -11.33 -4.88
N GLY A 203 -0.71 -11.12 -4.09
CA GLY A 203 -0.64 -10.22 -2.93
C GLY A 203 0.54 -10.53 -2.00
N LYS A 204 0.84 -11.83 -1.81
CA LYS A 204 1.96 -12.29 -1.00
C LYS A 204 3.34 -11.85 -1.50
N ASP A 205 3.51 -11.64 -2.83
CA ASP A 205 4.81 -11.22 -3.38
C ASP A 205 5.20 -9.83 -2.84
N SER A 206 4.27 -8.86 -2.89
CA SER A 206 4.49 -7.53 -2.32
C SER A 206 4.42 -7.52 -0.79
N ALA A 207 3.57 -8.36 -0.19
CA ALA A 207 3.44 -8.45 1.26
C ALA A 207 4.73 -8.93 1.93
N SER A 208 5.48 -9.83 1.30
CA SER A 208 6.77 -10.32 1.85
C SER A 208 7.81 -9.21 1.93
N LEU A 209 7.89 -8.34 0.91
CA LEU A 209 8.75 -7.16 0.97
C LEU A 209 8.22 -6.13 1.97
N ALA A 210 6.89 -5.93 2.02
CA ALA A 210 6.28 -5.01 2.97
C ALA A 210 6.56 -5.43 4.43
N LYS A 211 6.48 -6.73 4.73
CA LYS A 211 6.85 -7.27 6.03
C LYS A 211 8.32 -6.96 6.37
N PHE A 212 9.24 -7.21 5.46
CA PHE A 212 10.66 -6.86 5.65
C PHE A 212 10.84 -5.37 5.91
N LEU A 213 10.21 -4.51 5.11
CA LEU A 213 10.37 -3.05 5.21
C LEU A 213 9.71 -2.44 6.46
N ILE A 214 8.63 -3.03 6.95
CA ILE A 214 7.90 -2.48 8.10
C ILE A 214 8.50 -2.92 9.44
N THR A 215 9.21 -4.06 9.47
CA THR A 215 9.86 -4.62 10.67
C THR A 215 11.29 -4.11 10.84
N ASP A 216 11.91 -4.47 11.96
CA ASP A 216 13.31 -4.12 12.28
C ASP A 216 14.32 -4.84 11.38
N ASP A 217 13.90 -5.85 10.61
CA ASP A 217 14.74 -6.58 9.65
C ASP A 217 15.34 -5.64 8.58
N SER A 218 14.71 -4.49 8.35
CA SER A 218 15.15 -3.46 7.40
C SER A 218 15.68 -2.19 8.08
N SER A 219 16.31 -2.32 9.25
CA SER A 219 16.76 -1.19 10.09
C SER A 219 17.72 -0.21 9.37
N TRP A 220 18.34 -0.62 8.28
CA TRP A 220 19.26 0.19 7.45
C TRP A 220 18.69 0.53 6.06
N VAL A 221 17.34 0.45 5.89
CA VAL A 221 16.65 0.71 4.61
C VAL A 221 15.62 1.81 4.80
N THR A 222 15.84 2.97 4.17
CA THR A 222 14.89 4.10 4.12
C THR A 222 15.02 4.85 2.81
N GLY A 223 13.95 5.53 2.37
CA GLY A 223 13.91 6.33 1.14
C GLY A 223 13.89 5.50 -0.15
N GLN A 224 13.65 4.18 -0.07
CA GLN A 224 13.73 3.30 -1.23
C GLN A 224 12.36 3.13 -1.92
N ILE A 225 12.40 3.10 -3.25
CA ILE A 225 11.29 2.67 -4.10
C ILE A 225 11.70 1.34 -4.73
N ILE A 226 11.07 0.24 -4.30
CA ILE A 226 11.48 -1.11 -4.68
C ILE A 226 10.40 -1.77 -5.54
N ALA A 227 10.74 -2.14 -6.78
CA ALA A 227 9.82 -2.84 -7.66
C ALA A 227 9.62 -4.30 -7.24
N VAL A 228 8.35 -4.75 -7.21
CA VAL A 228 7.95 -6.15 -7.05
C VAL A 228 7.09 -6.51 -8.27
N ASP A 229 7.73 -6.87 -9.35
CA ASP A 229 7.14 -6.82 -10.69
C ASP A 229 7.51 -8.00 -11.61
N GLY A 230 8.13 -9.03 -11.09
CA GLY A 230 8.57 -10.17 -11.87
C GLY A 230 9.58 -9.81 -12.99
N GLY A 231 10.33 -8.71 -12.81
CA GLY A 231 11.31 -8.20 -13.76
C GLY A 231 10.74 -7.26 -14.84
N ARG A 232 9.44 -6.93 -14.76
CA ARG A 232 8.70 -6.19 -15.80
C ARG A 232 9.27 -4.81 -16.11
N SER A 233 9.81 -4.09 -15.13
CA SER A 233 10.31 -2.74 -15.30
C SER A 233 11.77 -2.66 -15.77
N LYS A 234 12.55 -3.71 -15.54
CA LYS A 234 14.00 -3.69 -15.77
C LYS A 234 14.50 -4.65 -16.86
N LEU A 235 13.80 -5.77 -17.09
CA LEU A 235 14.27 -6.85 -17.94
C LEU A 235 13.46 -7.03 -19.24
N SER A 236 12.46 -6.19 -19.50
CA SER A 236 11.58 -6.33 -20.67
C SER A 236 11.42 -5.02 -21.46
#